data_9266add89f72d7ea9d326f1f9b6210ce
#
_entry.id   9266add89f72d7ea9d326f1f9b6210ce
#
_cell.length_a   1.000
_cell.length_b   1.000
_cell.length_c   1.000
_cell.angle_alpha   90.00
_cell.angle_beta   90.00
_cell.angle_gamma   90.00
#
_symmetry.space_group_name_H-M   'P 1'
#
loop_
_entity.id
_entity.type
_entity.pdbx_description
1 polymer ?
#
loop_
_entity_poly.entity_id
_entity_poly.type
_entity_poly.pdbx_seq_one_letter_code
_entity_poly.pdbx_strand_id
1 'polypeptide(L)'
;MKKILLLNTMLLLSTCMFAQTLKKGSLLGLHKGTVTLSPNVTIEQFKKYYFNEYATEFIKLFKVKLVEVTAARGADVKKNDTDMAVLYIFEPKARDQFFNADGKLNQLGTDLFAKLKPNSDELAKLGKFTSTFTDWEIQ
;
A
#
# COMPACT_ATOMS: atom_id res chain seq x y z
N MET A 1 43.03 -3.61 14.20
CA MET A 1 41.85 -3.84 15.06
C MET A 1 40.81 -2.74 15.08
N LYS A 2 41.13 -1.46 14.75
CA LYS A 2 40.13 -0.36 14.75
C LYS A 2 39.11 -0.36 13.59
N LYS A 3 39.42 -1.02 12.45
CA LYS A 3 38.52 -1.05 11.28
C LYS A 3 37.32 -2.03 11.39
N ILE A 4 37.44 -3.06 12.21
CA ILE A 4 36.36 -4.06 12.40
C ILE A 4 35.24 -3.53 13.31
N LEU A 5 35.58 -2.64 14.23
CA LEU A 5 34.63 -2.02 15.15
C LEU A 5 33.66 -1.04 14.45
N LEU A 6 34.16 -0.32 13.41
CA LEU A 6 33.30 0.61 12.63
C LEU A 6 32.29 -0.11 11.73
N LEU A 7 32.64 -1.27 11.22
CA LEU A 7 31.74 -2.04 10.35
C LEU A 7 30.59 -2.65 11.13
N ASN A 8 30.81 -3.10 12.35
CA ASN A 8 29.74 -3.62 13.22
C ASN A 8 28.79 -2.52 13.71
N THR A 9 29.28 -1.30 13.93
CA THR A 9 28.43 -0.17 14.37
C THR A 9 27.52 0.30 13.23
N MET A 10 27.97 0.23 11.99
CA MET A 10 27.17 0.61 10.81
C MET A 10 26.09 -0.43 10.49
N LEU A 11 26.35 -1.71 10.75
CA LEU A 11 25.39 -2.79 10.55
C LEU A 11 24.25 -2.75 11.59
N LEU A 12 24.54 -2.34 12.83
CA LEU A 12 23.53 -2.19 13.89
C LEU A 12 22.62 -0.99 13.69
N LEU A 13 23.08 0.08 13.04
CA LEU A 13 22.26 1.26 12.71
C LEU A 13 21.27 1.00 11.58
N SER A 14 21.58 0.08 10.65
CA SER A 14 20.67 -0.26 9.54
C SER A 14 19.50 -1.13 9.94
N THR A 15 19.55 -1.85 11.05
CA THR A 15 18.46 -2.72 11.54
C THR A 15 17.42 -1.98 12.37
N CYS A 16 17.73 -0.79 12.89
CA CYS A 16 16.77 0.01 13.68
C CYS A 16 15.75 0.79 12.84
N MET A 17 15.86 0.85 11.51
CA MET A 17 14.94 1.61 10.67
C MET A 17 13.60 0.91 10.36
N PHE A 18 13.42 -0.36 10.69
CA PHE A 18 12.21 -1.11 10.32
C PHE A 18 11.24 -1.40 11.47
N ALA A 19 11.61 -1.10 12.70
CA ALA A 19 10.70 -1.23 13.85
C ALA A 19 9.92 0.08 14.09
N GLN A 20 9.19 0.56 13.07
CA GLN A 20 8.16 1.55 13.35
C GLN A 20 6.99 0.83 14.02
N THR A 21 6.93 0.92 15.33
CA THR A 21 5.79 0.45 16.12
C THR A 21 4.54 1.16 15.62
N LEU A 22 3.51 0.39 15.29
CA LEU A 22 2.19 0.94 14.99
C LEU A 22 1.71 1.69 16.25
N LYS A 23 1.27 2.91 16.08
CA LYS A 23 0.79 3.74 17.19
C LYS A 23 -0.69 3.45 17.42
N LYS A 24 -1.12 3.59 18.68
CA LYS A 24 -2.55 3.62 19.01
C LYS A 24 -3.27 4.65 18.13
N GLY A 25 -4.39 4.25 17.54
CA GLY A 25 -5.17 5.06 16.61
C GLY A 25 -4.68 5.00 15.16
N SER A 26 -3.60 4.26 14.84
CA SER A 26 -3.23 3.99 13.44
C SER A 26 -4.30 3.14 12.78
N LEU A 27 -4.63 3.43 11.52
CA LEU A 27 -5.55 2.64 10.73
C LEU A 27 -4.79 1.72 9.77
N LEU A 28 -5.21 0.45 9.74
CA LEU A 28 -4.74 -0.57 8.82
C LEU A 28 -5.87 -0.92 7.86
N GLY A 29 -5.76 -0.50 6.61
CA GLY A 29 -6.73 -0.82 5.56
C GLY A 29 -6.23 -1.97 4.70
N LEU A 30 -6.81 -3.16 4.81
CA LEU A 30 -6.51 -4.28 3.93
C LEU A 30 -7.45 -4.27 2.74
N HIS A 31 -6.90 -4.11 1.55
CA HIS A 31 -7.58 -4.32 0.28
C HIS A 31 -7.18 -5.67 -0.28
N LYS A 32 -8.15 -6.54 -0.50
CA LYS A 32 -7.94 -7.92 -0.96
C LYS A 32 -8.87 -8.21 -2.13
N GLY A 33 -8.35 -8.77 -3.20
CA GLY A 33 -9.15 -9.06 -4.39
C GLY A 33 -8.36 -9.69 -5.52
N THR A 34 -8.91 -9.59 -6.72
CA THR A 34 -8.36 -10.19 -7.93
C THR A 34 -8.12 -9.13 -9.00
N VAL A 35 -7.04 -9.29 -9.73
CA VAL A 35 -6.72 -8.45 -10.88
C VAL A 35 -7.30 -9.09 -12.14
N THR A 36 -8.17 -8.36 -12.85
CA THR A 36 -8.57 -8.70 -14.22
C THR A 36 -7.60 -8.03 -15.17
N LEU A 37 -6.78 -8.82 -15.85
CA LEU A 37 -5.75 -8.32 -16.75
C LEU A 37 -6.32 -7.96 -18.13
N SER A 38 -5.76 -6.94 -18.74
CA SER A 38 -6.00 -6.61 -20.15
C SER A 38 -5.33 -7.65 -21.07
N PRO A 39 -5.78 -7.80 -22.33
CA PRO A 39 -5.17 -8.75 -23.27
C PRO A 39 -3.65 -8.57 -23.39
N ASN A 40 -2.93 -9.67 -23.38
CA ASN A 40 -1.45 -9.72 -23.49
C ASN A 40 -0.68 -9.04 -22.33
N VAL A 41 -1.33 -8.72 -21.21
CA VAL A 41 -0.68 -8.20 -20.01
C VAL A 41 -0.50 -9.33 -19.00
N THR A 42 0.69 -9.42 -18.40
CA THR A 42 0.95 -10.37 -17.31
C THR A 42 0.70 -9.73 -15.94
N ILE A 43 0.50 -10.56 -14.92
CA ILE A 43 0.30 -10.06 -13.54
C ILE A 43 1.55 -9.32 -13.03
N GLU A 44 2.74 -9.73 -13.46
CA GLU A 44 3.99 -9.08 -13.11
C GLU A 44 4.08 -7.67 -13.71
N GLN A 45 3.64 -7.49 -14.96
CA GLN A 45 3.57 -6.17 -15.60
C GLN A 45 2.59 -5.25 -14.88
N PHE A 46 1.39 -5.77 -14.53
CA PHE A 46 0.41 -5.03 -13.75
C PHE A 46 0.98 -4.62 -12.39
N LYS A 47 1.51 -5.57 -11.61
CA LYS A 47 2.08 -5.31 -10.27
C LYS A 47 3.26 -4.35 -10.33
N LYS A 48 4.16 -4.49 -11.30
CA LYS A 48 5.28 -3.57 -11.49
C LYS A 48 4.80 -2.14 -11.64
N TYR A 49 3.80 -1.88 -12.49
CA TYR A 49 3.24 -0.53 -12.64
C TYR A 49 2.50 -0.09 -11.38
N TYR A 50 1.66 -0.97 -10.81
CA TYR A 50 0.89 -0.69 -9.61
C TYR A 50 1.80 -0.21 -8.46
N PHE A 51 2.88 -0.93 -8.17
CA PHE A 51 3.74 -0.59 -7.01
C PHE A 51 4.76 0.50 -7.32
N ASN A 52 5.34 0.55 -8.51
CA ASN A 52 6.40 1.51 -8.81
C ASN A 52 5.89 2.88 -9.22
N GLU A 53 4.70 2.95 -9.83
CA GLU A 53 4.16 4.21 -10.36
C GLU A 53 2.93 4.65 -9.57
N TYR A 54 1.82 3.88 -9.66
CA TYR A 54 0.56 4.25 -9.03
C TYR A 54 0.68 4.36 -7.50
N ALA A 55 1.16 3.31 -6.83
CA ALA A 55 1.28 3.28 -5.37
C ALA A 55 2.31 4.29 -4.86
N THR A 56 3.40 4.50 -5.58
CA THR A 56 4.43 5.51 -5.23
C THR A 56 3.82 6.91 -5.19
N GLU A 57 3.05 7.30 -6.20
CA GLU A 57 2.38 8.59 -6.20
C GLU A 57 1.26 8.67 -5.16
N PHE A 58 0.50 7.59 -4.97
CA PHE A 58 -0.52 7.49 -3.92
C PHE A 58 0.09 7.72 -2.52
N ILE A 59 1.19 7.01 -2.20
CA ILE A 59 1.91 7.15 -0.92
C ILE A 59 2.33 8.60 -0.69
N LYS A 60 2.88 9.24 -1.70
CA LYS A 60 3.34 10.65 -1.64
C LYS A 60 2.18 11.63 -1.40
N LEU A 61 1.07 11.46 -2.13
CA LEU A 61 -0.08 12.35 -2.03
C LEU A 61 -0.84 12.18 -0.72
N PHE A 62 -1.09 10.94 -0.30
CA PHE A 62 -1.91 10.63 0.88
C PHE A 62 -1.10 10.41 2.16
N LYS A 63 0.24 10.49 2.09
CA LYS A 63 1.15 10.29 3.23
C LYS A 63 0.87 8.98 3.99
N VAL A 64 0.56 7.95 3.25
CA VAL A 64 0.25 6.61 3.74
C VAL A 64 1.45 5.69 3.50
N LYS A 65 1.57 4.61 4.26
CA LYS A 65 2.44 3.48 3.88
C LYS A 65 1.58 2.45 3.17
N LEU A 66 2.16 1.81 2.17
CA LEU A 66 1.51 0.79 1.38
C LEU A 66 2.48 -0.36 1.14
N VAL A 67 2.02 -1.58 1.40
CA VAL A 67 2.82 -2.79 1.17
C VAL A 67 1.95 -3.89 0.55
N GLU A 68 2.54 -4.67 -0.36
CA GLU A 68 1.93 -5.92 -0.79
C GLU A 68 2.01 -6.92 0.37
N VAL A 69 0.93 -7.63 0.62
CA VAL A 69 0.86 -8.66 1.65
C VAL A 69 0.30 -9.94 1.06
N THR A 70 0.68 -11.08 1.64
CA THR A 70 0.16 -12.38 1.27
C THR A 70 -0.19 -13.14 2.54
N ALA A 71 -1.41 -13.68 2.60
CA ALA A 71 -1.80 -14.50 3.73
C ALA A 71 -1.00 -15.81 3.72
N ALA A 72 -0.27 -16.07 4.79
CA ALA A 72 0.55 -17.29 4.93
C ALA A 72 -0.29 -18.53 5.19
N ARG A 73 -1.50 -18.36 5.76
CA ARG A 73 -2.44 -19.44 6.09
C ARG A 73 -3.85 -18.88 6.31
N GLY A 74 -4.84 -19.77 6.30
CA GLY A 74 -6.25 -19.42 6.53
C GLY A 74 -7.03 -19.27 5.22
N ALA A 75 -8.23 -18.72 5.31
CA ALA A 75 -9.15 -18.58 4.19
C ALA A 75 -8.65 -17.62 3.09
N ASP A 76 -7.74 -16.73 3.44
CA ASP A 76 -7.24 -15.66 2.57
C ASP A 76 -5.93 -16.01 1.86
N VAL A 77 -5.47 -17.25 1.96
CA VAL A 77 -4.32 -17.72 1.19
C VAL A 77 -4.62 -17.55 -0.31
N LYS A 78 -3.66 -16.99 -1.03
CA LYS A 78 -3.72 -16.79 -2.48
C LYS A 78 -4.12 -18.09 -3.19
N LYS A 79 -5.16 -18.02 -4.03
CA LYS A 79 -5.69 -19.16 -4.78
C LYS A 79 -5.30 -19.10 -6.25
N ASN A 80 -5.15 -17.89 -6.79
CA ASN A 80 -4.84 -17.66 -8.20
C ASN A 80 -3.67 -16.68 -8.32
N ASP A 81 -2.96 -16.73 -9.44
CA ASP A 81 -1.83 -15.83 -9.69
C ASP A 81 -2.24 -14.36 -9.75
N THR A 82 -3.48 -14.09 -10.13
CA THR A 82 -4.06 -12.75 -10.18
C THR A 82 -4.61 -12.26 -8.84
N ASP A 83 -4.62 -13.08 -7.79
CA ASP A 83 -5.02 -12.63 -6.46
C ASP A 83 -3.95 -11.70 -5.87
N MET A 84 -4.39 -10.57 -5.35
CA MET A 84 -3.53 -9.55 -4.79
C MET A 84 -4.13 -8.99 -3.49
N ALA A 85 -3.27 -8.69 -2.53
CA ALA A 85 -3.67 -7.98 -1.33
C ALA A 85 -2.68 -6.87 -1.01
N VAL A 86 -3.20 -5.72 -0.61
CA VAL A 86 -2.43 -4.51 -0.31
C VAL A 86 -2.86 -3.97 1.04
N LEU A 87 -1.88 -3.74 1.91
CA LEU A 87 -2.10 -3.14 3.22
C LEU A 87 -1.71 -1.67 3.18
N TYR A 88 -2.66 -0.80 3.49
CA TYR A 88 -2.45 0.63 3.71
C TYR A 88 -2.32 0.88 5.21
N ILE A 89 -1.36 1.69 5.60
CA ILE A 89 -1.11 2.05 6.99
C ILE A 89 -1.14 3.56 7.11
N PHE A 90 -2.18 4.09 7.76
CA PHE A 90 -2.31 5.50 8.06
C PHE A 90 -1.87 5.76 9.51
N GLU A 91 -1.11 6.83 9.71
CA GLU A 91 -0.85 7.37 11.05
C GLU A 91 -2.19 7.80 11.71
N PRO A 92 -2.25 7.88 13.06
CA PRO A 92 -3.46 8.30 13.76
C PRO A 92 -4.05 9.59 13.18
N LYS A 93 -5.34 9.60 12.89
CA LYS A 93 -6.10 10.71 12.29
C LYS A 93 -5.64 11.17 10.90
N ALA A 94 -4.62 10.54 10.31
CA ALA A 94 -4.15 10.94 8.97
C ALA A 94 -5.23 10.69 7.90
N ARG A 95 -5.97 9.59 8.02
CA ARG A 95 -7.07 9.25 7.10
C ARG A 95 -8.18 10.32 7.11
N ASP A 96 -8.50 10.86 8.27
CA ASP A 96 -9.58 11.85 8.45
C ASP A 96 -9.31 13.18 7.72
N GLN A 97 -8.04 13.43 7.31
CA GLN A 97 -7.71 14.57 6.48
C GLN A 97 -8.27 14.45 5.06
N PHE A 98 -8.53 13.23 4.57
CA PHE A 98 -8.88 12.92 3.18
C PHE A 98 -10.27 12.30 3.03
N PHE A 99 -10.80 11.71 4.10
CA PHE A 99 -12.07 10.98 4.09
C PHE A 99 -13.03 11.53 5.15
N ASN A 100 -14.30 11.55 4.81
CA ASN A 100 -15.38 11.82 5.74
C ASN A 100 -15.64 10.61 6.66
N ALA A 101 -16.45 10.79 7.70
CA ALA A 101 -16.83 9.72 8.62
C ALA A 101 -17.55 8.55 7.94
N ASP A 102 -18.24 8.78 6.81
CA ASP A 102 -18.88 7.75 5.99
C ASP A 102 -17.92 7.00 5.05
N GLY A 103 -16.63 7.30 5.12
CA GLY A 103 -15.59 6.68 4.31
C GLY A 103 -15.46 7.23 2.89
N LYS A 104 -16.25 8.23 2.51
CA LYS A 104 -16.11 8.90 1.22
C LYS A 104 -15.01 9.96 1.27
N LEU A 105 -14.42 10.25 0.12
CA LEU A 105 -13.46 11.34 0.00
C LEU A 105 -14.12 12.67 0.35
N ASN A 106 -13.42 13.48 1.15
CA ASN A 106 -13.73 14.89 1.27
C ASN A 106 -13.15 15.68 0.08
N GLN A 107 -13.28 17.00 0.06
CA GLN A 107 -12.80 17.84 -1.05
C GLN A 107 -11.29 17.66 -1.26
N LEU A 108 -10.48 17.69 -0.20
CA LEU A 108 -9.02 17.49 -0.30
C LEU A 108 -8.68 16.12 -0.88
N GLY A 109 -9.33 15.07 -0.40
CA GLY A 109 -9.15 13.72 -0.93
C GLY A 109 -9.50 13.64 -2.42
N THR A 110 -10.60 14.27 -2.83
CA THR A 110 -11.03 14.35 -4.23
C THR A 110 -10.00 15.03 -5.10
N ASP A 111 -9.46 16.17 -4.65
CA ASP A 111 -8.44 16.94 -5.38
C ASP A 111 -7.13 16.15 -5.53
N LEU A 112 -6.76 15.38 -4.49
CA LEU A 112 -5.58 14.52 -4.56
C LEU A 112 -5.79 13.32 -5.50
N PHE A 113 -6.98 12.71 -5.50
CA PHE A 113 -7.29 11.65 -6.47
C PHE A 113 -7.31 12.17 -7.92
N ALA A 114 -7.73 13.42 -8.13
CA ALA A 114 -7.62 14.04 -9.46
C ALA A 114 -6.16 14.14 -9.94
N LYS A 115 -5.21 14.39 -9.02
CA LYS A 115 -3.76 14.39 -9.35
C LYS A 115 -3.25 12.97 -9.64
N LEU A 116 -3.82 11.94 -9.03
CA LEU A 116 -3.48 10.55 -9.24
C LEU A 116 -4.06 10.00 -10.57
N LYS A 117 -5.01 10.71 -11.17
CA LYS A 117 -5.75 10.23 -12.35
C LYS A 117 -4.84 9.77 -13.51
N PRO A 118 -3.76 10.46 -13.89
CA PRO A 118 -2.89 9.97 -14.97
C PRO A 118 -2.33 8.57 -14.70
N ASN A 119 -1.87 8.31 -13.47
CA ASN A 119 -1.36 7.00 -13.08
C ASN A 119 -2.47 5.95 -13.05
N SER A 120 -3.69 6.33 -12.62
CA SER A 120 -4.86 5.45 -12.65
C SER A 120 -5.27 5.08 -14.07
N ASP A 121 -5.23 6.03 -14.99
CA ASP A 121 -5.59 5.80 -16.41
C ASP A 121 -4.59 4.86 -17.09
N GLU A 122 -3.29 5.00 -16.81
CA GLU A 122 -2.27 4.09 -17.33
C GLU A 122 -2.39 2.69 -16.70
N LEU A 123 -2.64 2.61 -15.38
CA LEU A 123 -2.89 1.34 -14.71
C LEU A 123 -4.11 0.61 -15.30
N ALA A 124 -5.18 1.35 -15.61
CA ALA A 124 -6.40 0.79 -16.20
C ALA A 124 -6.18 0.17 -17.58
N LYS A 125 -5.15 0.60 -18.33
CA LYS A 125 -4.76 -0.04 -19.61
C LYS A 125 -4.15 -1.42 -19.40
N LEU A 126 -3.55 -1.67 -18.24
CA LEU A 126 -2.94 -2.94 -17.88
C LEU A 126 -3.95 -3.92 -17.27
N GLY A 127 -4.97 -3.42 -16.59
CA GLY A 127 -5.99 -4.24 -15.96
C GLY A 127 -6.74 -3.49 -14.86
N LYS A 128 -7.56 -4.24 -14.13
CA LYS A 128 -8.37 -3.70 -13.03
C LYS A 128 -8.23 -4.56 -11.78
N PHE A 129 -7.80 -3.96 -10.69
CA PHE A 129 -7.84 -4.57 -9.37
C PHE A 129 -9.24 -4.36 -8.75
N THR A 130 -10.00 -5.44 -8.61
CA THR A 130 -11.30 -5.43 -7.93
C THR A 130 -11.12 -6.02 -6.55
N SER A 131 -11.29 -5.18 -5.53
CA SER A 131 -11.02 -5.56 -4.14
C SER A 131 -12.19 -5.26 -3.22
N THR A 132 -12.28 -6.03 -2.16
CA THR A 132 -12.97 -5.66 -0.92
C THR A 132 -11.96 -5.05 0.04
N PHE A 133 -12.41 -4.23 0.98
CA PHE A 133 -11.52 -3.66 1.99
C PHE A 133 -12.10 -3.78 3.40
N THR A 134 -11.22 -3.83 4.38
CA THR A 134 -11.55 -3.78 5.80
C THR A 134 -10.51 -2.91 6.50
N ASP A 135 -10.99 -1.96 7.29
CA ASP A 135 -10.14 -1.10 8.11
C ASP A 135 -10.14 -1.59 9.56
N TRP A 136 -8.96 -1.63 10.18
CA TRP A 136 -8.77 -1.89 11.60
C TRP A 136 -8.05 -0.72 12.24
N GLU A 137 -8.48 -0.36 13.44
CA GLU A 137 -7.79 0.62 14.26
C GLU A 137 -6.97 -0.06 15.36
N ILE A 138 -5.72 0.37 15.54
CA ILE A 138 -4.85 -0.10 16.62
C ILE A 138 -5.33 0.48 17.95
N GLN A 139 -5.69 -0.37 18.90
CA GLN A 139 -6.21 -0.03 20.23
C GLN A 139 -5.12 0.23 21.26
#